data_d4848e7b3cdc9d672778bfd05dd6fbca
#
_entry.id   d4848e7b3cdc9d672778bfd05dd6fbca
#
_cell.length_a   1.000
_cell.length_b   1.000
_cell.length_c   1.000
_cell.angle_alpha   90.00
_cell.angle_beta   90.00
_cell.angle_gamma   90.00
#
_symmetry.space_group_name_H-M   'P 1'
#
loop_
_entity.id
_entity.type
_entity.pdbx_description
1 polymer ?
#
loop_
_entity_poly.entity_id
_entity_poly.type
_entity_poly.pdbx_seq_one_letter_code
_entity_poly.pdbx_strand_id
1 'polypeptide(L)'
;MFQWKENFQWIFSDLGSSDKVGVNESGIGIFKRQPYKGLAKEILQNVTDAKNPELPDEVPVRAKFELIYVDLEDIPGHERLREVIHKCSEYYSDGDDGEKLRIIRDAADKYLSGSIKVPV
;
A
#
# COMPACT_ATOMS: atom_id res chain seq x y z
N MET A 1 -20.04 -5.77 -7.17
CA MET A 1 -18.93 -6.01 -8.14
C MET A 1 -18.35 -4.66 -8.52
N PHE A 2 -17.14 -4.40 -8.20
CA PHE A 2 -16.52 -3.09 -8.48
C PHE A 2 -16.11 -3.02 -9.96
N GLN A 3 -16.62 -2.02 -10.68
CA GLN A 3 -16.41 -1.84 -12.13
C GLN A 3 -14.98 -1.38 -12.52
N TRP A 4 -14.07 -1.28 -11.58
CA TRP A 4 -12.71 -0.76 -11.82
C TRP A 4 -11.70 -1.81 -12.32
N LYS A 5 -12.07 -3.10 -12.36
CA LYS A 5 -11.18 -4.15 -12.89
C LYS A 5 -10.80 -3.95 -14.36
N GLU A 6 -11.66 -3.34 -15.16
CA GLU A 6 -11.44 -3.21 -16.62
C GLU A 6 -10.46 -2.10 -17.01
N ASN A 7 -10.24 -1.10 -16.13
CA ASN A 7 -9.41 0.06 -16.43
C ASN A 7 -8.26 0.25 -15.42
N PHE A 8 -7.96 -0.75 -14.61
CA PHE A 8 -6.88 -0.64 -13.64
C PHE A 8 -5.52 -0.78 -14.34
N GLN A 9 -4.65 0.21 -14.11
CA GLN A 9 -3.28 0.21 -14.59
C GLN A 9 -2.34 0.73 -13.51
N TRP A 10 -1.28 -0.02 -13.25
CA TRP A 10 -0.17 0.49 -12.45
C TRP A 10 0.61 1.52 -13.26
N ILE A 11 0.75 2.72 -12.72
CA ILE A 11 1.55 3.79 -13.32
C ILE A 11 2.83 3.93 -12.49
N PHE A 12 3.96 3.73 -13.14
CA PHE A 12 5.27 3.93 -12.53
C PHE A 12 5.84 5.22 -13.11
N SER A 13 6.08 6.19 -12.22
CA SER A 13 6.75 7.45 -12.61
C SER A 13 8.24 7.20 -12.85
N ASP A 14 8.80 7.81 -13.88
CA ASP A 14 10.24 7.85 -14.05
C ASP A 14 10.86 8.57 -12.86
N LEU A 15 11.70 7.87 -12.11
CA LEU A 15 12.53 8.50 -11.09
C LEU A 15 13.54 9.41 -11.79
N GLY A 16 13.41 10.71 -11.59
CA GLY A 16 14.48 11.64 -11.98
C GLY A 16 15.81 11.21 -11.35
N SER A 17 16.92 11.50 -12.01
CA SER A 17 18.26 11.01 -11.66
C SER A 17 18.75 11.38 -10.24
N SER A 18 18.01 12.21 -9.49
CA SER A 18 18.39 12.71 -8.16
C SER A 18 17.70 12.05 -6.98
N ASP A 19 16.57 11.39 -7.17
CA ASP A 19 15.75 10.93 -6.04
C ASP A 19 15.60 9.40 -6.04
N LYS A 20 16.65 8.71 -5.63
CA LYS A 20 16.53 7.30 -5.24
C LYS A 20 15.84 7.20 -3.89
N VAL A 21 14.52 7.37 -3.88
CA VAL A 21 13.69 7.06 -2.72
C VAL A 21 13.44 5.56 -2.73
N GLY A 22 14.13 4.84 -1.88
CA GLY A 22 14.03 3.38 -1.78
C GLY A 22 13.25 2.94 -0.54
N VAL A 23 13.36 1.66 -0.21
CA VAL A 23 12.77 1.03 0.98
C VAL A 23 13.23 1.63 2.31
N ASN A 24 14.17 2.57 2.28
CA ASN A 24 14.74 3.27 3.43
C ASN A 24 14.18 4.67 3.64
N GLU A 25 13.09 5.03 2.98
CA GLU A 25 12.46 6.33 3.18
C GLU A 25 12.15 6.59 4.65
N SER A 26 12.56 7.78 5.14
CA SER A 26 12.43 8.15 6.57
C SER A 26 10.96 8.16 7.05
N GLY A 27 10.01 8.43 6.18
CA GLY A 27 8.57 8.37 6.47
C GLY A 27 8.10 6.99 6.91
N ILE A 28 8.67 5.92 6.35
CA ILE A 28 8.34 4.53 6.71
C ILE A 28 8.72 4.23 8.17
N GLY A 29 9.79 4.85 8.68
CA GLY A 29 10.26 4.64 10.07
C GLY A 29 9.26 5.05 11.14
N ILE A 30 8.43 6.06 10.86
CA ILE A 30 7.41 6.55 11.79
C ILE A 30 6.31 5.49 11.96
N PHE A 31 5.87 4.88 10.86
CA PHE A 31 4.83 3.84 10.88
C PHE A 31 5.31 2.53 11.50
N LYS A 32 6.59 2.17 11.34
CA LYS A 32 7.16 0.94 11.93
C LYS A 32 7.10 0.90 13.45
N ARG A 33 7.28 2.04 14.12
CA ARG A 33 7.34 2.08 15.59
C ARG A 33 5.97 1.96 16.25
N GLN A 34 4.95 2.56 15.65
CA GLN A 34 3.58 2.58 16.17
C GLN A 34 2.57 2.52 15.02
N PRO A 35 2.45 1.39 14.31
CA PRO A 35 1.69 1.32 13.06
C PRO A 35 0.21 1.67 13.24
N TYR A 36 -0.42 1.18 14.30
CA TYR A 36 -1.84 1.47 14.54
C TYR A 36 -2.10 2.93 14.91
N LYS A 37 -1.20 3.53 15.67
CA LYS A 37 -1.33 4.95 16.04
C LYS A 37 -1.07 5.85 14.82
N GLY A 38 -0.06 5.52 14.00
CA GLY A 38 0.23 6.22 12.76
C GLY A 38 -0.95 6.16 11.79
N LEU A 39 -1.48 4.96 11.58
CA LEU A 39 -2.64 4.73 10.71
C LEU A 39 -3.88 5.52 11.20
N ALA A 40 -4.21 5.41 12.48
CA ALA A 40 -5.36 6.11 13.04
C ALA A 40 -5.22 7.62 12.92
N LYS A 41 -4.04 8.17 13.21
CA LYS A 41 -3.78 9.61 13.09
C LYS A 41 -3.95 10.09 11.66
N GLU A 42 -3.35 9.39 10.70
CA GLU A 42 -3.40 9.75 9.28
C GLU A 42 -4.83 9.71 8.74
N ILE A 43 -5.56 8.63 9.03
CA ILE A 43 -6.95 8.50 8.57
C ILE A 43 -7.84 9.56 9.21
N LEU A 44 -7.73 9.80 10.52
CA LEU A 44 -8.56 10.81 11.20
C LEU A 44 -8.25 12.21 10.69
N GLN A 45 -6.98 12.51 10.40
CA GLN A 45 -6.59 13.78 9.80
C GLN A 45 -7.21 13.93 8.40
N ASN A 46 -7.03 12.96 7.53
CA ASN A 46 -7.56 13.00 6.16
C ASN A 46 -9.08 13.12 6.14
N VAL A 47 -9.78 12.39 7.01
CA VAL A 47 -11.24 12.46 7.12
C VAL A 47 -11.70 13.82 7.63
N THR A 48 -10.97 14.43 8.56
CA THR A 48 -11.26 15.79 9.07
C THR A 48 -11.03 16.85 8.01
N ASP A 49 -9.91 16.75 7.29
CA ASP A 49 -9.54 17.69 6.22
C ASP A 49 -10.51 17.62 5.02
N ALA A 50 -11.10 16.44 4.79
CA ALA A 50 -12.10 16.22 3.75
C ALA A 50 -13.54 16.52 4.18
N LYS A 51 -13.76 17.10 5.37
CA LYS A 51 -15.09 17.50 5.84
C LYS A 51 -15.71 18.47 4.83
N ASN A 52 -16.96 18.18 4.43
CA ASN A 52 -17.69 19.07 3.53
C ASN A 52 -17.95 20.43 4.23
N PRO A 53 -17.42 21.55 3.72
CA PRO A 53 -17.57 22.87 4.33
C PRO A 53 -18.99 23.41 4.28
N GLU A 54 -19.89 22.82 3.48
CA GLU A 54 -21.30 23.21 3.40
C GLU A 54 -22.14 22.62 4.55
N LEU A 55 -21.59 21.64 5.30
CA LEU A 55 -22.28 21.06 6.44
C LEU A 55 -22.03 21.87 7.71
N PRO A 56 -23.05 21.99 8.59
CA PRO A 56 -22.88 22.61 9.89
C PRO A 56 -21.74 21.98 10.69
N ASP A 57 -21.08 22.78 11.53
CA ASP A 57 -19.94 22.31 12.35
C ASP A 57 -20.32 21.22 13.34
N GLU A 58 -21.57 21.19 13.77
CA GLU A 58 -22.13 20.20 14.69
C GLU A 58 -22.27 18.80 14.04
N VAL A 59 -22.24 18.71 12.72
CA VAL A 59 -22.30 17.42 12.02
C VAL A 59 -20.99 16.66 12.22
N PRO A 60 -21.01 15.53 12.94
CA PRO A 60 -19.78 14.80 13.22
C PRO A 60 -19.24 14.10 11.97
N VAL A 61 -17.93 14.11 11.84
CA VAL A 61 -17.23 13.25 10.89
C VAL A 61 -17.15 11.84 11.47
N ARG A 62 -17.44 10.83 10.67
CA ARG A 62 -17.40 9.42 11.08
C ARG A 62 -16.32 8.67 10.30
N ALA A 63 -15.45 7.96 11.01
CA ALA A 63 -14.52 7.01 10.44
C ALA A 63 -14.91 5.58 10.87
N LYS A 64 -14.96 4.65 9.91
CA LYS A 64 -15.22 3.24 10.16
C LYS A 64 -13.99 2.45 9.70
N PHE A 65 -13.48 1.62 10.60
CA PHE A 65 -12.41 0.68 10.29
C PHE A 65 -13.01 -0.72 10.23
N GLU A 66 -12.73 -1.44 9.18
CA GLU A 66 -13.26 -2.78 8.97
C GLU A 66 -12.17 -3.66 8.34
N LEU A 67 -11.89 -4.79 8.97
CA LEU A 67 -11.02 -5.80 8.40
C LEU A 67 -11.89 -6.77 7.60
N ILE A 68 -11.68 -6.82 6.31
CA ILE A 68 -12.37 -7.76 5.43
C ILE A 68 -11.36 -8.67 4.75
N TYR A 69 -11.86 -9.78 4.22
CA TYR A 69 -11.06 -10.71 3.41
C TYR A 69 -11.61 -10.72 2.00
N VAL A 70 -10.76 -10.47 1.03
CA VAL A 70 -11.11 -10.50 -0.39
C VAL A 70 -10.37 -11.62 -1.09
N ASP A 71 -10.98 -12.19 -2.11
CA ASP A 71 -10.29 -13.14 -2.95
C ASP A 71 -9.19 -12.43 -3.75
N LEU A 72 -8.02 -13.04 -3.88
CA LEU A 72 -6.88 -12.42 -4.56
C LEU A 72 -7.23 -12.01 -5.99
N GLU A 73 -8.07 -12.80 -6.66
CA GLU A 73 -8.56 -12.52 -8.02
C GLU A 73 -9.38 -11.22 -8.10
N ASP A 74 -9.90 -10.75 -6.97
CA ASP A 74 -10.64 -9.49 -6.87
C ASP A 74 -9.74 -8.27 -6.67
N ILE A 75 -8.44 -8.48 -6.39
CA ILE A 75 -7.46 -7.41 -6.26
C ILE A 75 -6.88 -7.09 -7.64
N PRO A 76 -7.22 -5.93 -8.24
CA PRO A 76 -6.76 -5.59 -9.57
C PRO A 76 -5.24 -5.39 -9.59
N GLY A 77 -4.60 -5.94 -10.61
CA GLY A 77 -3.16 -5.76 -10.82
C GLY A 77 -2.24 -6.52 -9.87
N HIS A 78 -2.76 -7.47 -9.06
CA HIS A 78 -1.94 -8.24 -8.11
C HIS A 78 -0.80 -9.01 -8.79
N GLU A 79 -1.04 -9.60 -9.95
CA GLU A 79 0.00 -10.31 -10.71
C GLU A 79 1.12 -9.35 -11.15
N ARG A 80 0.74 -8.18 -11.66
CA ARG A 80 1.70 -7.16 -12.07
C ARG A 80 2.49 -6.61 -10.89
N LEU A 81 1.85 -6.40 -9.74
CA LEU A 81 2.52 -5.97 -8.52
C LEU A 81 3.58 -7.00 -8.09
N ARG A 82 3.21 -8.27 -8.07
CA ARG A 82 4.14 -9.37 -7.76
C ARG A 82 5.34 -9.39 -8.70
N GLU A 83 5.10 -9.30 -9.99
CA GLU A 83 6.16 -9.24 -11.02
C GLU A 83 7.13 -8.07 -10.79
N VAL A 84 6.61 -6.88 -10.50
CA VAL A 84 7.43 -5.69 -10.21
C VAL A 84 8.27 -5.89 -8.96
N ILE A 85 7.70 -6.45 -7.89
CA ILE A 85 8.45 -6.75 -6.65
C ILE A 85 9.60 -7.72 -6.94
N HIS A 86 9.38 -8.74 -7.75
CA HIS A 86 10.44 -9.66 -8.18
C HIS A 86 11.56 -8.94 -8.92
N LYS A 87 11.23 -8.12 -9.91
CA LYS A 87 12.20 -7.33 -10.68
C LYS A 87 13.01 -6.37 -9.80
N CYS A 88 12.36 -5.71 -8.84
CA CYS A 88 13.05 -4.87 -7.88
C CYS A 88 14.01 -5.67 -7.01
N SER A 89 13.60 -6.85 -6.54
CA SER A 89 14.45 -7.73 -5.72
C SER A 89 15.67 -8.26 -6.49
N GLU A 90 15.53 -8.52 -7.78
CA GLU A 90 16.64 -8.92 -8.64
C GLU A 90 17.63 -7.77 -8.89
N TYR A 91 17.12 -6.57 -9.11
CA TYR A 91 17.93 -5.38 -9.37
C TYR A 91 18.76 -4.95 -8.16
N TYR A 92 18.19 -5.06 -6.94
CA TYR A 92 18.85 -4.68 -5.68
C TYR A 92 19.25 -5.93 -4.87
N SER A 93 19.95 -6.88 -5.50
CA SER A 93 20.28 -8.17 -4.88
C SER A 93 21.29 -8.08 -3.73
N ASP A 94 22.06 -7.01 -3.64
CA ASP A 94 23.20 -6.88 -2.75
C ASP A 94 22.95 -5.90 -1.59
N GLY A 95 23.54 -6.19 -0.43
CA GLY A 95 23.54 -5.34 0.75
C GLY A 95 22.24 -5.37 1.56
N ASP A 96 22.09 -4.39 2.46
CA ASP A 96 20.94 -4.28 3.38
C ASP A 96 19.59 -4.12 2.66
N ASP A 97 19.58 -3.46 1.51
CA ASP A 97 18.38 -3.29 0.71
C ASP A 97 17.96 -4.59 0.03
N GLY A 98 18.92 -5.42 -0.37
CA GLY A 98 18.67 -6.75 -0.92
C GLY A 98 17.98 -7.67 0.07
N GLU A 99 18.38 -7.67 1.35
CA GLU A 99 17.72 -8.47 2.38
C GLU A 99 16.27 -8.02 2.63
N LYS A 100 16.03 -6.70 2.71
CA LYS A 100 14.69 -6.15 2.88
C LYS A 100 13.78 -6.49 1.70
N LEU A 101 14.31 -6.36 0.49
CA LEU A 101 13.56 -6.69 -0.73
C LEU A 101 13.26 -8.18 -0.84
N ARG A 102 14.16 -9.04 -0.36
CA ARG A 102 13.91 -10.47 -0.27
C ARG A 102 12.73 -10.78 0.64
N ILE A 103 12.64 -10.14 1.81
CA ILE A 103 11.51 -10.29 2.73
C ILE A 103 10.20 -9.84 2.06
N ILE A 104 10.23 -8.72 1.34
CA ILE A 104 9.06 -8.21 0.61
C ILE A 104 8.67 -9.18 -0.51
N ARG A 105 9.62 -9.72 -1.24
CA ARG A 105 9.39 -10.72 -2.29
C ARG A 105 8.77 -12.00 -1.73
N ASP A 106 9.31 -12.52 -0.64
CA ASP A 106 8.79 -13.73 0.00
C ASP A 106 7.35 -13.52 0.51
N ALA A 107 7.05 -12.32 1.04
CA ALA A 107 5.70 -11.93 1.39
C ALA A 107 4.78 -11.82 0.15
N ALA A 108 5.27 -11.24 -0.95
CA ALA A 108 4.51 -11.17 -2.20
C ALA A 108 4.22 -12.57 -2.76
N ASP A 109 5.17 -13.48 -2.69
CA ASP A 109 4.97 -14.87 -3.13
C ASP A 109 3.96 -15.60 -2.25
N LYS A 110 3.92 -15.27 -0.96
CA LYS A 110 2.96 -15.86 -0.04
C LYS A 110 1.54 -15.33 -0.19
N TYR A 111 1.40 -14.01 -0.39
CA TYR A 111 0.10 -13.32 -0.33
C TYR A 111 -0.44 -12.88 -1.68
N LEU A 112 0.38 -12.82 -2.72
CA LEU A 112 -0.01 -12.41 -4.07
C LEU A 112 0.09 -13.57 -5.09
N SER A 113 -0.06 -14.81 -4.64
CA SER A 113 -0.05 -15.98 -5.50
C SER A 113 -1.08 -17.02 -5.06
N GLY A 114 -1.62 -17.76 -6.04
CA GLY A 114 -2.62 -18.79 -5.80
C GLY A 114 -4.02 -18.25 -5.52
N SER A 115 -4.92 -19.14 -5.13
CA SER A 115 -6.30 -18.80 -4.76
C SER A 115 -6.40 -18.65 -3.24
N ILE A 116 -6.03 -17.49 -2.74
CA ILE A 116 -6.06 -17.15 -1.32
C ILE A 116 -6.95 -15.94 -1.04
N LYS A 117 -7.42 -15.86 0.20
CA LYS A 117 -8.07 -14.64 0.71
C LYS A 117 -7.06 -13.75 1.38
N VAL A 118 -7.06 -12.50 0.97
CA VAL A 118 -6.13 -11.48 1.46
C VAL A 118 -6.87 -10.55 2.42
N PRO A 119 -6.32 -10.27 3.61
CA PRO A 119 -6.87 -9.26 4.51
C PRO A 119 -6.64 -7.86 3.94
N VAL A 120 -7.67 -7.03 3.92
CA VAL A 120 -7.66 -5.63 3.48
C VAL A 120 -8.43 -4.72 4.42
#